data_a5694c784b99d9e125bdf91817b55c6b
#
_entry.id   a5694c784b99d9e125bdf91817b55c6b
#
_cell.length_a   1.000
_cell.length_b   1.000
_cell.length_c   1.000
_cell.angle_alpha   90.00
_cell.angle_beta   90.00
_cell.angle_gamma   90.00
#
_symmetry.space_group_name_H-M   'P 1'
#
loop_
_entity.id
_entity.type
_entity.pdbx_description
1 polymer ?
#
loop_
_entity_poly.entity_id
_entity_poly.type
_entity_poly.pdbx_seq_one_letter_code
_entity_poly.pdbx_strand_id
1 'polypeptide(L)'
;MAETATIKAKGVKNIRQLNLQELEQFFESIGEKKFRTKQVWEWLWQKHAHSFADMTNLSKELRQKLGENFSLPALTIDATQYSADGTIKSRFKTHEGHLCEGVLIPTEDRFTACVSSQIGCSLSCRFCATGYIERKRNLDFDEIYDEVVLINQQCQRVYDKKLTNIVFMGMGEPLLNYKNVLKAIERITSPDGLAMSPRRITVSTAGVSKQIKQLGDDKVKFKLALSLHAANDQKRHEIMPINDSNNIKSLVEALNHFYKQTKNEITFEYILFKDFNDSLKDADELIKLYRQVPVDLINLIEYNPIDAAKFEKPDEKKVESFMAYLGKNKVNARLRRSRGKDIDAACGQLANKN
;
A
#
# COMPACT_ATOMS: atom_id res chain seq x y z
N MET A 1 -13.82 -7.47 39.47
CA MET A 1 -14.79 -7.57 38.37
C MET A 1 -15.37 -6.20 38.19
N ALA A 2 -14.94 -5.49 37.18
CA ALA A 2 -15.54 -4.23 36.70
C ALA A 2 -15.58 -4.35 35.20
N GLU A 3 -16.75 -4.73 34.67
CA GLU A 3 -17.09 -4.65 33.27
C GLU A 3 -17.10 -3.18 32.84
N THR A 4 -16.09 -2.76 32.11
CA THR A 4 -16.13 -1.47 31.39
C THR A 4 -16.99 -1.67 30.16
N ALA A 5 -18.25 -1.30 30.27
CA ALA A 5 -19.22 -1.24 29.19
C ALA A 5 -18.70 -0.27 28.11
N THR A 6 -18.30 -0.81 26.98
CA THR A 6 -17.97 -0.06 25.77
C THR A 6 -19.29 0.48 25.20
N ILE A 7 -19.67 1.69 25.57
CA ILE A 7 -20.81 2.41 24.96
C ILE A 7 -20.39 2.70 23.51
N LYS A 8 -21.02 2.01 22.57
CA LYS A 8 -20.96 2.35 21.13
C LYS A 8 -21.61 3.71 20.93
N ALA A 9 -20.81 4.77 20.86
CA ALA A 9 -21.27 6.08 20.42
C ALA A 9 -21.51 6.01 18.89
N LYS A 10 -22.75 5.72 18.48
CA LYS A 10 -23.20 5.94 17.10
C LYS A 10 -23.22 7.46 16.87
N GLY A 11 -22.34 7.95 15.96
CA GLY A 11 -22.48 9.29 15.39
C GLY A 11 -21.37 10.30 15.68
N VAL A 12 -20.35 9.97 16.46
CA VAL A 12 -19.24 10.90 16.76
C VAL A 12 -18.21 10.88 15.63
N LYS A 13 -17.94 12.04 15.00
CA LYS A 13 -17.01 12.17 13.86
C LYS A 13 -15.57 11.85 14.30
N ASN A 14 -14.83 11.07 13.51
CA ASN A 14 -13.41 10.87 13.74
C ASN A 14 -12.66 12.20 13.55
N ILE A 15 -11.95 12.67 14.59
CA ILE A 15 -11.24 13.95 14.58
C ILE A 15 -10.19 14.02 13.46
N ARG A 16 -9.59 12.91 13.07
CA ARG A 16 -8.59 12.85 11.99
C ARG A 16 -9.18 13.06 10.60
N GLN A 17 -10.51 12.94 10.44
CA GLN A 17 -11.20 13.28 9.19
C GLN A 17 -11.40 14.80 9.00
N LEU A 18 -11.14 15.61 10.04
CA LEU A 18 -11.15 17.07 9.92
C LEU A 18 -9.87 17.56 9.23
N ASN A 19 -10.01 18.58 8.39
CA ASN A 19 -8.87 19.38 7.97
C ASN A 19 -8.51 20.42 9.06
N LEU A 20 -7.37 21.09 8.91
CA LEU A 20 -6.89 22.05 9.91
C LEU A 20 -7.87 23.19 10.13
N GLN A 21 -8.52 23.69 9.08
CA GLN A 21 -9.49 24.80 9.16
C GLN A 21 -10.77 24.38 9.89
N GLU A 22 -11.29 23.18 9.62
CA GLU A 22 -12.45 22.64 10.34
C GLU A 22 -12.13 22.46 11.84
N LEU A 23 -10.92 22.02 12.16
CA LEU A 23 -10.47 21.90 13.55
C LEU A 23 -10.31 23.28 14.22
N GLU A 24 -9.79 24.30 13.50
CA GLU A 24 -9.74 25.68 13.99
C GLU A 24 -11.14 26.22 14.31
N GLN A 25 -12.10 26.04 13.40
CA GLN A 25 -13.49 26.48 13.61
C GLN A 25 -14.13 25.80 14.84
N PHE A 26 -13.86 24.53 15.06
CA PHE A 26 -14.32 23.82 16.26
C PHE A 26 -13.74 24.47 17.52
N PHE A 27 -12.43 24.73 17.59
CA PHE A 27 -11.80 25.34 18.75
C PHE A 27 -12.34 26.76 19.02
N GLU A 28 -12.54 27.57 17.98
CA GLU A 28 -13.18 28.87 18.09
C GLU A 28 -14.60 28.78 18.66
N SER A 29 -15.39 27.80 18.23
CA SER A 29 -16.77 27.60 18.69
C SER A 29 -16.89 27.26 20.17
N ILE A 30 -15.85 26.64 20.75
CA ILE A 30 -15.81 26.29 22.19
C ILE A 30 -15.02 27.32 23.04
N GLY A 31 -14.63 28.45 22.44
CA GLY A 31 -13.92 29.53 23.10
C GLY A 31 -12.43 29.24 23.40
N GLU A 32 -11.85 28.29 22.72
CA GLU A 32 -10.44 27.94 22.89
C GLU A 32 -9.53 28.77 21.96
N LYS A 33 -8.28 28.97 22.40
CA LYS A 33 -7.30 29.77 21.66
C LYS A 33 -6.79 29.00 20.42
N LYS A 34 -6.58 29.72 19.33
CA LYS A 34 -6.13 29.18 18.03
C LYS A 34 -4.88 28.27 18.10
N PHE A 35 -3.94 28.54 19.01
CA PHE A 35 -2.74 27.68 19.14
C PHE A 35 -3.05 26.27 19.63
N ARG A 36 -4.23 26.03 20.27
CA ARG A 36 -4.66 24.69 20.69
C ARG A 36 -4.89 23.76 19.50
N THR A 37 -5.39 24.30 18.39
CA THR A 37 -5.54 23.55 17.14
C THR A 37 -4.21 22.93 16.71
N LYS A 38 -3.12 23.74 16.70
CA LYS A 38 -1.79 23.26 16.34
C LYS A 38 -1.28 22.18 17.29
N GLN A 39 -1.53 22.32 18.59
CA GLN A 39 -1.15 21.31 19.59
C GLN A 39 -1.87 19.98 19.36
N VAL A 40 -3.20 20.00 19.11
CA VAL A 40 -3.96 18.80 18.82
C VAL A 40 -3.51 18.19 17.48
N TRP A 41 -3.30 19.02 16.46
CA TRP A 41 -2.81 18.57 15.15
C TRP A 41 -1.46 17.85 15.25
N GLU A 42 -0.52 18.37 16.04
CA GLU A 42 0.76 17.75 16.34
C GLU A 42 0.59 16.38 17.03
N TRP A 43 -0.34 16.28 18.00
CA TRP A 43 -0.64 15.02 18.65
C TRP A 43 -1.21 13.97 17.69
N LEU A 44 -2.10 14.39 16.79
CA LEU A 44 -2.73 13.48 15.82
C LEU A 44 -1.73 12.92 14.80
N TRP A 45 -0.79 13.76 14.29
CA TRP A 45 -0.01 13.44 13.10
C TRP A 45 1.50 13.31 13.33
N GLN A 46 2.05 13.82 14.41
CA GLN A 46 3.50 13.71 14.70
C GLN A 46 3.77 12.86 15.95
N LYS A 47 2.95 13.02 16.99
CA LYS A 47 3.08 12.26 18.24
C LYS A 47 2.26 10.96 18.24
N HIS A 48 1.39 10.80 17.24
CA HIS A 48 0.61 9.58 17.01
C HIS A 48 -0.22 9.17 18.24
N ALA A 49 -0.98 10.11 18.82
CA ALA A 49 -1.86 9.85 19.94
C ALA A 49 -2.92 8.79 19.59
N HIS A 50 -3.09 7.81 20.45
CA HIS A 50 -4.12 6.78 20.34
C HIS A 50 -5.39 7.11 21.12
N SER A 51 -5.30 8.11 22.00
CA SER A 51 -6.43 8.60 22.80
C SER A 51 -6.26 10.09 23.10
N PHE A 52 -7.35 10.77 23.46
CA PHE A 52 -7.25 12.17 23.93
C PHE A 52 -6.50 12.26 25.27
N ALA A 53 -6.44 11.16 26.05
CA ALA A 53 -5.69 11.13 27.31
C ALA A 53 -4.18 11.28 27.08
N ASP A 54 -3.65 10.87 25.93
CA ASP A 54 -2.23 10.98 25.57
C ASP A 54 -1.80 12.44 25.38
N MET A 55 -2.74 13.34 25.12
CA MET A 55 -2.49 14.76 24.82
C MET A 55 -2.19 15.55 26.12
N THR A 56 -1.08 15.21 26.79
CA THR A 56 -0.78 15.63 28.16
C THR A 56 -0.55 17.13 28.35
N ASN A 57 -0.24 17.88 27.29
CA ASN A 57 -0.11 19.35 27.31
C ASN A 57 -1.45 20.09 27.13
N LEU A 58 -2.57 19.35 27.02
CA LEU A 58 -3.93 19.89 27.05
C LEU A 58 -4.53 19.73 28.45
N SER A 59 -5.40 20.67 28.85
CA SER A 59 -6.12 20.55 30.11
C SER A 59 -7.05 19.33 30.12
N LYS A 60 -7.38 18.82 31.30
CA LYS A 60 -8.31 17.69 31.45
C LYS A 60 -9.69 18.02 30.85
N GLU A 61 -10.18 19.25 31.08
CA GLU A 61 -11.45 19.75 30.57
C GLU A 61 -11.47 19.77 29.04
N LEU A 62 -10.38 20.20 28.40
CA LEU A 62 -10.28 20.21 26.93
C LEU A 62 -10.22 18.80 26.35
N ARG A 63 -9.47 17.88 26.97
CA ARG A 63 -9.44 16.47 26.57
C ARG A 63 -10.82 15.81 26.69
N GLN A 64 -11.57 16.13 27.74
CA GLN A 64 -12.95 15.68 27.92
C GLN A 64 -13.86 16.23 26.82
N LYS A 65 -13.83 17.54 26.54
CA LYS A 65 -14.59 18.17 25.45
C LYS A 65 -14.29 17.53 24.09
N LEU A 66 -13.02 17.20 23.82
CA LEU A 66 -12.65 16.51 22.60
C LEU A 66 -13.30 15.13 22.53
N GLY A 67 -13.29 14.36 23.63
CA GLY A 67 -13.92 13.04 23.70
C GLY A 67 -15.45 13.04 23.61
N GLU A 68 -16.09 14.12 24.04
CA GLU A 68 -17.54 14.32 23.91
C GLU A 68 -17.96 14.62 22.46
N ASN A 69 -17.09 15.28 21.67
CA ASN A 69 -17.40 15.74 20.33
C ASN A 69 -16.80 14.87 19.22
N PHE A 70 -15.73 14.14 19.50
CA PHE A 70 -14.99 13.36 18.50
C PHE A 70 -14.59 11.98 19.00
N SER A 71 -14.47 11.06 18.06
CA SER A 71 -13.74 9.80 18.25
C SER A 71 -12.30 9.94 17.74
N LEU A 72 -11.40 9.14 18.27
CA LEU A 72 -10.03 8.98 17.80
C LEU A 72 -9.76 7.47 17.64
N PRO A 73 -10.32 6.83 16.59
CA PRO A 73 -10.05 5.43 16.32
C PRO A 73 -8.57 5.27 15.90
N ALA A 74 -7.91 4.24 16.38
CA ALA A 74 -6.54 3.92 16.03
C ALA A 74 -6.45 2.49 15.50
N LEU A 75 -5.60 2.28 14.52
CA LEU A 75 -5.19 0.95 14.09
C LEU A 75 -4.25 0.36 15.15
N THR A 76 -4.41 -0.92 15.48
CA THR A 76 -3.57 -1.60 16.48
C THR A 76 -2.92 -2.84 15.89
N ILE A 77 -1.75 -3.22 16.42
CA ILE A 77 -1.12 -4.49 16.05
C ILE A 77 -1.83 -5.62 16.78
N ASP A 78 -2.40 -6.57 16.02
CA ASP A 78 -3.06 -7.76 16.52
C ASP A 78 -2.07 -8.93 16.67
N ALA A 79 -1.19 -9.11 15.67
CA ALA A 79 -0.15 -10.14 15.67
C ALA A 79 1.09 -9.68 14.91
N THR A 80 2.25 -10.26 15.23
CA THR A 80 3.52 -10.00 14.55
C THR A 80 4.28 -11.30 14.33
N GLN A 81 4.79 -11.51 13.12
CA GLN A 81 5.63 -12.63 12.74
C GLN A 81 6.99 -12.13 12.25
N TYR A 82 8.05 -12.83 12.62
CA TYR A 82 9.44 -12.48 12.28
C TYR A 82 10.02 -13.57 11.38
N SER A 83 10.50 -13.18 10.20
CA SER A 83 11.20 -14.06 9.26
C SER A 83 12.66 -14.20 9.61
N ALA A 84 13.25 -15.35 9.24
CA ALA A 84 14.68 -15.59 9.34
C ALA A 84 15.53 -14.58 8.53
N ASP A 85 14.96 -13.97 7.47
CA ASP A 85 15.64 -12.96 6.65
C ASP A 85 15.48 -11.53 7.17
N GLY A 86 14.89 -11.36 8.37
CA GLY A 86 14.67 -10.09 9.02
C GLY A 86 13.34 -9.41 8.65
N THR A 87 12.58 -9.94 7.69
CA THR A 87 11.25 -9.38 7.34
C THR A 87 10.29 -9.53 8.54
N ILE A 88 9.48 -8.51 8.77
CA ILE A 88 8.47 -8.52 9.84
C ILE A 88 7.10 -8.33 9.21
N LYS A 89 6.20 -9.29 9.40
CA LYS A 89 4.80 -9.17 9.01
C LYS A 89 3.97 -8.83 10.24
N SER A 90 3.15 -7.80 10.14
CA SER A 90 2.21 -7.39 11.17
C SER A 90 0.79 -7.50 10.66
N ARG A 91 -0.06 -8.12 11.46
CA ARG A 91 -1.50 -8.09 11.29
C ARG A 91 -2.05 -6.96 12.13
N PHE A 92 -2.78 -6.06 11.49
CA PHE A 92 -3.41 -4.92 12.13
C PHE A 92 -4.90 -5.15 12.29
N LYS A 93 -5.44 -4.57 13.36
CA LYS A 93 -6.86 -4.61 13.68
C LYS A 93 -7.42 -3.19 13.71
N THR A 94 -8.48 -2.97 12.93
CA THR A 94 -9.25 -1.72 12.94
C THR A 94 -10.13 -1.64 14.18
N HIS A 95 -10.61 -0.45 14.50
CA HIS A 95 -11.55 -0.26 15.62
C HIS A 95 -12.88 -1.03 15.46
N GLU A 96 -13.25 -1.36 14.22
CA GLU A 96 -14.42 -2.20 13.90
C GLU A 96 -14.13 -3.70 14.02
N GLY A 97 -12.87 -4.08 14.26
CA GLY A 97 -12.44 -5.47 14.39
C GLY A 97 -12.03 -6.13 13.07
N HIS A 98 -11.97 -5.40 11.95
CA HIS A 98 -11.44 -5.93 10.70
C HIS A 98 -9.92 -6.06 10.74
N LEU A 99 -9.40 -6.98 9.94
CA LEU A 99 -7.97 -7.28 9.88
C LEU A 99 -7.38 -6.91 8.52
N CYS A 100 -6.18 -6.35 8.54
CA CYS A 100 -5.30 -6.21 7.37
C CYS A 100 -3.85 -6.50 7.75
N GLU A 101 -3.00 -6.72 6.77
CA GLU A 101 -1.59 -7.05 7.02
C GLU A 101 -0.67 -6.04 6.33
N GLY A 102 0.45 -5.74 6.97
CA GLY A 102 1.54 -4.97 6.40
C GLY A 102 2.89 -5.61 6.72
N VAL A 103 3.92 -5.24 5.96
CA VAL A 103 5.22 -5.88 6.05
C VAL A 103 6.34 -4.84 6.11
N LEU A 104 7.24 -4.99 7.08
CA LEU A 104 8.54 -4.33 7.09
C LEU A 104 9.56 -5.20 6.37
N ILE A 105 10.12 -4.70 5.28
CA ILE A 105 11.11 -5.40 4.45
C ILE A 105 12.45 -4.70 4.60
N PRO A 106 13.38 -5.23 5.41
CA PRO A 106 14.73 -4.71 5.55
C PRO A 106 15.61 -5.19 4.40
N THR A 107 16.48 -4.31 3.92
CA THR A 107 17.62 -4.64 3.09
C THR A 107 18.82 -3.87 3.63
N GLU A 108 20.02 -4.10 3.11
CA GLU A 108 21.24 -3.44 3.57
C GLU A 108 21.08 -1.91 3.67
N ASP A 109 20.53 -1.28 2.61
CA ASP A 109 20.39 0.18 2.50
C ASP A 109 18.98 0.71 2.63
N ARG A 110 17.97 -0.16 2.77
CA ARG A 110 16.56 0.25 2.71
C ARG A 110 15.69 -0.50 3.69
N PHE A 111 14.80 0.25 4.31
CA PHE A 111 13.71 -0.25 5.16
C PHE A 111 12.40 0.15 4.52
N THR A 112 11.72 -0.82 3.92
CA THR A 112 10.51 -0.57 3.14
C THR A 112 9.28 -1.04 3.90
N ALA A 113 8.27 -0.16 4.06
CA ALA A 113 6.94 -0.57 4.48
C ALA A 113 6.11 -0.98 3.26
N CYS A 114 5.59 -2.19 3.27
CA CYS A 114 4.55 -2.66 2.36
C CYS A 114 3.21 -2.54 3.08
N VAL A 115 2.33 -1.67 2.59
CA VAL A 115 1.08 -1.30 3.24
C VAL A 115 -0.14 -1.68 2.43
N SER A 116 -1.24 -1.90 3.11
CA SER A 116 -2.54 -2.27 2.56
C SER A 116 -3.38 -1.03 2.23
N SER A 117 -4.37 -1.20 1.38
CA SER A 117 -5.32 -0.15 1.01
C SER A 117 -6.79 -0.54 1.22
N GLN A 118 -7.06 -1.83 1.41
CA GLN A 118 -8.43 -2.36 1.57
C GLN A 118 -8.42 -3.54 2.55
N ILE A 119 -9.56 -3.80 3.15
CA ILE A 119 -9.85 -5.04 3.86
C ILE A 119 -10.36 -6.07 2.83
N GLY A 120 -9.49 -7.02 2.45
CA GLY A 120 -9.74 -7.93 1.34
C GLY A 120 -9.55 -7.26 -0.03
N CYS A 121 -9.94 -7.93 -1.13
CA CYS A 121 -9.80 -7.41 -2.49
C CYS A 121 -10.92 -7.92 -3.40
N SER A 122 -11.44 -7.06 -4.28
CA SER A 122 -12.50 -7.43 -5.24
C SER A 122 -11.98 -7.84 -6.62
N LEU A 123 -10.66 -7.81 -6.86
CA LEU A 123 -10.11 -8.05 -8.20
C LEU A 123 -9.95 -9.53 -8.54
N SER A 124 -9.98 -10.42 -7.55
CA SER A 124 -9.93 -11.88 -7.71
C SER A 124 -8.76 -12.37 -8.57
N CYS A 125 -7.58 -11.75 -8.45
CA CYS A 125 -6.36 -12.22 -9.12
C CYS A 125 -6.04 -13.63 -8.65
N ARG A 126 -5.92 -14.58 -9.58
CA ARG A 126 -5.83 -16.03 -9.27
C ARG A 126 -4.52 -16.46 -8.59
N PHE A 127 -3.52 -15.62 -8.57
CA PHE A 127 -2.21 -15.87 -7.95
C PHE A 127 -2.02 -15.17 -6.61
N CYS A 128 -3.02 -14.43 -6.11
CA CYS A 128 -2.92 -13.60 -4.92
C CYS A 128 -3.88 -14.08 -3.84
N ALA A 129 -3.37 -14.41 -2.66
CA ALA A 129 -4.18 -14.89 -1.53
C ALA A 129 -5.26 -13.87 -1.11
N THR A 130 -4.94 -12.57 -1.14
CA THR A 130 -5.92 -11.50 -0.88
C THR A 130 -7.08 -11.51 -1.89
N GLY A 131 -6.86 -12.00 -3.12
CA GLY A 131 -7.89 -12.11 -4.16
C GLY A 131 -9.00 -13.11 -3.82
N TYR A 132 -8.78 -14.00 -2.86
CA TYR A 132 -9.76 -14.96 -2.33
C TYR A 132 -10.44 -14.48 -1.05
N ILE A 133 -10.07 -13.30 -0.54
CA ILE A 133 -10.70 -12.68 0.63
C ILE A 133 -11.73 -11.67 0.15
N GLU A 134 -12.98 -11.86 0.56
CA GLU A 134 -14.04 -10.92 0.26
C GLU A 134 -13.67 -9.49 0.73
N ARG A 135 -13.78 -8.53 -0.18
CA ARG A 135 -13.57 -7.12 0.17
C ARG A 135 -14.69 -6.63 1.09
N LYS A 136 -14.36 -6.25 2.30
CA LYS A 136 -15.31 -5.66 3.25
C LYS A 136 -15.46 -4.16 3.04
N ARG A 137 -14.34 -3.42 3.03
CA ARG A 137 -14.31 -1.98 2.79
C ARG A 137 -12.91 -1.48 2.37
N ASN A 138 -12.84 -0.25 1.99
CA ASN A 138 -11.60 0.48 1.88
C ASN A 138 -11.05 0.80 3.28
N LEU A 139 -9.73 0.86 3.42
CA LEU A 139 -9.11 1.49 4.58
C LEU A 139 -9.27 3.00 4.48
N ASP A 140 -9.55 3.66 5.61
CA ASP A 140 -9.54 5.11 5.69
C ASP A 140 -8.10 5.63 5.64
N PHE A 141 -7.93 6.89 5.24
CA PHE A 141 -6.58 7.44 5.05
C PHE A 141 -5.76 7.48 6.35
N ASP A 142 -6.40 7.65 7.48
CA ASP A 142 -5.76 7.63 8.78
C ASP A 142 -5.39 6.21 9.23
N GLU A 143 -6.13 5.18 8.83
CA GLU A 143 -5.75 3.78 9.04
C GLU A 143 -4.52 3.40 8.20
N ILE A 144 -4.46 3.85 6.94
CA ILE A 144 -3.27 3.67 6.08
C ILE A 144 -2.06 4.42 6.67
N TYR A 145 -2.27 5.61 7.19
CA TYR A 145 -1.22 6.37 7.87
C TYR A 145 -0.72 5.63 9.12
N ASP A 146 -1.63 5.08 9.93
CA ASP A 146 -1.29 4.30 11.13
C ASP A 146 -0.47 3.05 10.79
N GLU A 147 -0.79 2.32 9.70
CA GLU A 147 0.06 1.21 9.24
C GLU A 147 1.51 1.65 9.07
N VAL A 148 1.74 2.76 8.36
CA VAL A 148 3.09 3.29 8.13
C VAL A 148 3.76 3.66 9.44
N VAL A 149 3.05 4.32 10.35
CA VAL A 149 3.56 4.72 11.68
C VAL A 149 3.95 3.51 12.51
N LEU A 150 3.08 2.50 12.60
CA LEU A 150 3.33 1.28 13.38
C LEU A 150 4.52 0.49 12.82
N ILE A 151 4.62 0.36 11.48
CA ILE A 151 5.76 -0.29 10.83
C ILE A 151 7.04 0.53 11.05
N ASN A 152 6.99 1.86 11.03
CA ASN A 152 8.14 2.72 11.33
C ASN A 152 8.60 2.57 12.79
N GLN A 153 7.69 2.47 13.74
CA GLN A 153 8.00 2.21 15.15
C GLN A 153 8.66 0.83 15.31
N GLN A 154 8.19 -0.19 14.61
CA GLN A 154 8.83 -1.51 14.59
C GLN A 154 10.25 -1.43 13.99
N CYS A 155 10.43 -0.69 12.90
CA CYS A 155 11.72 -0.48 12.28
C CYS A 155 12.71 0.18 13.24
N GLN A 156 12.28 1.21 13.96
CA GLN A 156 13.09 1.88 14.98
C GLN A 156 13.45 0.94 16.13
N ARG A 157 12.47 0.19 16.64
CA ARG A 157 12.65 -0.72 17.78
C ARG A 157 13.61 -1.88 17.46
N VAL A 158 13.49 -2.47 16.26
CA VAL A 158 14.22 -3.70 15.90
C VAL A 158 15.57 -3.38 15.24
N TYR A 159 15.63 -2.32 14.43
CA TYR A 159 16.80 -2.01 13.59
C TYR A 159 17.50 -0.70 13.95
N ASP A 160 16.95 0.08 14.89
CA ASP A 160 17.40 1.45 15.20
C ASP A 160 17.49 2.33 13.94
N LYS A 161 16.55 2.14 13.02
CA LYS A 161 16.43 2.84 11.73
C LYS A 161 15.02 3.34 11.49
N LYS A 162 14.89 4.36 10.65
CA LYS A 162 13.61 4.83 10.14
C LYS A 162 13.29 4.19 8.79
N LEU A 163 12.02 4.12 8.46
CA LEU A 163 11.59 3.75 7.12
C LEU A 163 12.21 4.68 6.07
N THR A 164 12.69 4.07 4.98
CA THR A 164 13.24 4.81 3.83
C THR A 164 12.29 4.82 2.65
N ASN A 165 11.41 3.82 2.53
CA ASN A 165 10.52 3.65 1.40
C ASN A 165 9.16 3.11 1.84
N ILE A 166 8.12 3.40 1.04
CA ILE A 166 6.78 2.83 1.21
C ILE A 166 6.32 2.29 -0.15
N VAL A 167 5.73 1.09 -0.13
CA VAL A 167 5.08 0.51 -1.30
C VAL A 167 3.64 0.12 -0.97
N PHE A 168 2.70 0.56 -1.78
CA PHE A 168 1.30 0.13 -1.71
C PHE A 168 1.15 -1.16 -2.50
N MET A 169 1.63 -2.26 -1.92
CA MET A 169 1.65 -3.60 -2.51
C MET A 169 1.12 -4.67 -1.54
N GLY A 170 0.43 -4.24 -0.47
CA GLY A 170 -0.25 -5.09 0.50
C GLY A 170 -1.62 -5.53 0.00
N MET A 171 -2.59 -5.62 0.89
CA MET A 171 -3.94 -6.06 0.59
C MET A 171 -4.76 -4.98 -0.12
N GLY A 172 -5.50 -5.40 -1.18
CA GLY A 172 -6.40 -4.53 -1.95
C GLY A 172 -5.76 -3.85 -3.16
N GLU A 173 -6.60 -3.16 -3.92
CA GLU A 173 -6.21 -2.34 -5.07
C GLU A 173 -6.21 -0.86 -4.67
N PRO A 174 -5.04 -0.20 -4.61
CA PRO A 174 -4.94 1.19 -4.17
C PRO A 174 -5.78 2.16 -4.99
N LEU A 175 -5.89 1.96 -6.31
CA LEU A 175 -6.64 2.87 -7.17
C LEU A 175 -8.16 2.70 -7.07
N LEU A 176 -8.66 1.61 -6.45
CA LEU A 176 -10.06 1.50 -6.04
C LEU A 176 -10.34 2.16 -4.69
N ASN A 177 -9.28 2.56 -3.95
CA ASN A 177 -9.36 3.41 -2.77
C ASN A 177 -8.69 4.78 -2.99
N TYR A 178 -8.86 5.33 -4.16
CA TYR A 178 -8.13 6.47 -4.71
C TYR A 178 -8.00 7.64 -3.73
N LYS A 179 -9.15 8.13 -3.21
CA LYS A 179 -9.19 9.32 -2.35
C LYS A 179 -8.42 9.13 -1.04
N ASN A 180 -8.62 7.99 -0.36
CA ASN A 180 -7.94 7.72 0.91
C ASN A 180 -6.45 7.47 0.71
N VAL A 181 -6.05 6.77 -0.36
CA VAL A 181 -4.62 6.57 -0.69
C VAL A 181 -3.93 7.90 -0.94
N LEU A 182 -4.52 8.80 -1.73
CA LEU A 182 -3.92 10.13 -1.96
C LEU A 182 -3.86 10.97 -0.69
N LYS A 183 -4.92 10.99 0.13
CA LYS A 183 -4.91 11.67 1.43
C LYS A 183 -3.85 11.11 2.39
N ALA A 184 -3.69 9.78 2.43
CA ALA A 184 -2.66 9.14 3.24
C ALA A 184 -1.26 9.55 2.78
N ILE A 185 -0.99 9.53 1.46
CA ILE A 185 0.28 9.96 0.88
C ILE A 185 0.54 11.43 1.17
N GLU A 186 -0.46 12.30 1.02
CA GLU A 186 -0.38 13.71 1.39
C GLU A 186 0.05 13.87 2.85
N ARG A 187 -0.57 13.14 3.77
CA ARG A 187 -0.24 13.18 5.20
C ARG A 187 1.16 12.62 5.48
N ILE A 188 1.54 11.50 4.85
CA ILE A 188 2.89 10.91 4.99
C ILE A 188 3.98 11.88 4.50
N THR A 189 3.71 12.62 3.43
CA THR A 189 4.69 13.53 2.82
C THR A 189 4.68 14.94 3.41
N SER A 190 3.62 15.30 4.15
CA SER A 190 3.49 16.61 4.79
C SER A 190 4.59 16.83 5.85
N PRO A 191 5.12 18.06 5.97
CA PRO A 191 6.00 18.44 7.10
C PRO A 191 5.34 18.22 8.47
N ASP A 192 4.02 18.33 8.54
CA ASP A 192 3.21 18.08 9.75
C ASP A 192 2.87 16.59 9.96
N GLY A 193 3.37 15.71 9.11
CA GLY A 193 3.27 14.26 9.21
C GLY A 193 4.65 13.61 9.35
N LEU A 194 4.94 12.62 8.48
CA LEU A 194 6.24 11.91 8.51
C LEU A 194 7.33 12.61 7.69
N ALA A 195 7.01 13.67 6.96
CA ALA A 195 7.93 14.44 6.10
C ALA A 195 8.73 13.57 5.10
N MET A 196 8.16 12.44 4.66
CA MET A 196 8.81 11.54 3.72
C MET A 196 8.74 12.12 2.30
N SER A 197 9.84 12.02 1.55
CA SER A 197 9.83 12.41 0.14
C SER A 197 8.86 11.55 -0.67
N PRO A 198 7.96 12.12 -1.50
CA PRO A 198 7.05 11.35 -2.33
C PRO A 198 7.79 10.43 -3.32
N ARG A 199 9.02 10.73 -3.71
CA ARG A 199 9.88 9.87 -4.55
C ARG A 199 10.26 8.56 -3.86
N ARG A 200 10.05 8.44 -2.55
CA ARG A 200 10.25 7.20 -1.77
C ARG A 200 9.00 6.34 -1.69
N ILE A 201 7.90 6.78 -2.32
CA ILE A 201 6.63 6.09 -2.31
C ILE A 201 6.37 5.52 -3.70
N THR A 202 5.95 4.24 -3.75
CA THR A 202 5.50 3.58 -4.98
C THR A 202 4.06 3.10 -4.77
N VAL A 203 3.16 3.52 -5.64
CA VAL A 203 1.80 2.98 -5.69
C VAL A 203 1.75 1.92 -6.78
N SER A 204 1.40 0.68 -6.39
CA SER A 204 1.18 -0.39 -7.34
C SER A 204 -0.30 -0.49 -7.69
N THR A 205 -0.61 -0.89 -8.91
CA THR A 205 -1.98 -1.11 -9.37
C THR A 205 -2.07 -2.31 -10.29
N ALA A 206 -3.15 -3.05 -10.19
CA ALA A 206 -3.51 -4.08 -11.16
C ALA A 206 -3.92 -3.50 -12.53
N GLY A 207 -3.96 -2.17 -12.66
CA GLY A 207 -4.21 -1.50 -13.91
C GLY A 207 -5.64 -0.97 -14.06
N VAL A 208 -6.06 -0.07 -13.17
CA VAL A 208 -7.32 0.68 -13.31
C VAL A 208 -7.08 1.90 -14.20
N SER A 209 -7.22 1.74 -15.52
CA SER A 209 -6.81 2.70 -16.56
C SER A 209 -7.34 4.11 -16.33
N LYS A 210 -8.62 4.25 -15.94
CA LYS A 210 -9.24 5.54 -15.64
C LYS A 210 -8.51 6.27 -14.51
N GLN A 211 -8.21 5.58 -13.43
CA GLN A 211 -7.53 6.15 -12.27
C GLN A 211 -6.04 6.42 -12.55
N ILE A 212 -5.39 5.61 -13.39
CA ILE A 212 -4.01 5.91 -13.85
C ILE A 212 -3.98 7.24 -14.62
N LYS A 213 -4.95 7.48 -15.53
CA LYS A 213 -5.07 8.77 -16.22
C LYS A 213 -5.31 9.91 -15.22
N GLN A 214 -6.19 9.70 -14.25
CA GLN A 214 -6.49 10.69 -13.19
C GLN A 214 -5.25 11.02 -12.33
N LEU A 215 -4.38 10.04 -11.99
CA LEU A 215 -3.10 10.32 -11.32
C LEU A 215 -2.21 11.26 -12.15
N GLY A 216 -2.24 11.11 -13.48
CA GLY A 216 -1.56 12.02 -14.39
C GLY A 216 -2.11 13.45 -14.30
N ASP A 217 -3.43 13.58 -14.37
CA ASP A 217 -4.12 14.88 -14.31
C ASP A 217 -3.91 15.57 -12.94
N ASP A 218 -3.92 14.81 -11.85
CA ASP A 218 -3.63 15.27 -10.49
C ASP A 218 -2.13 15.57 -10.27
N LYS A 219 -1.27 15.30 -11.25
CA LYS A 219 0.18 15.57 -11.22
C LYS A 219 0.86 15.05 -9.97
N VAL A 220 0.54 13.82 -9.58
CA VAL A 220 1.12 13.17 -8.41
C VAL A 220 2.65 13.11 -8.48
N LYS A 221 3.32 12.97 -7.32
CA LYS A 221 4.80 13.03 -7.24
C LYS A 221 5.45 11.71 -6.84
N PHE A 222 4.67 10.65 -6.67
CA PHE A 222 5.14 9.31 -6.33
C PHE A 222 5.34 8.44 -7.59
N LYS A 223 6.00 7.30 -7.44
CA LYS A 223 6.26 6.32 -8.50
C LYS A 223 5.05 5.42 -8.72
N LEU A 224 4.86 4.95 -9.96
CA LEU A 224 3.79 4.03 -10.33
C LEU A 224 4.36 2.66 -10.71
N ALA A 225 3.79 1.59 -10.16
CA ALA A 225 4.08 0.22 -10.55
C ALA A 225 2.83 -0.42 -11.15
N LEU A 226 2.92 -0.94 -12.38
CA LEU A 226 1.86 -1.73 -12.98
C LEU A 226 2.09 -3.21 -12.71
N SER A 227 1.19 -3.86 -12.00
CA SER A 227 1.10 -5.32 -11.90
C SER A 227 0.61 -5.87 -13.24
N LEU A 228 1.57 -6.14 -14.13
CA LEU A 228 1.30 -6.55 -15.51
C LEU A 228 1.06 -8.06 -15.62
N HIS A 229 2.00 -8.87 -15.18
CA HIS A 229 2.05 -10.33 -15.08
C HIS A 229 1.79 -11.13 -16.36
N ALA A 230 1.26 -10.52 -17.43
CA ALA A 230 1.21 -11.05 -18.78
C ALA A 230 1.16 -9.91 -19.80
N ALA A 231 1.85 -10.06 -20.94
CA ALA A 231 1.98 -9.02 -21.96
C ALA A 231 1.00 -9.18 -23.12
N ASN A 232 -0.02 -10.04 -23.00
CA ASN A 232 -1.15 -10.15 -23.89
C ASN A 232 -2.46 -10.29 -23.13
N ASP A 233 -3.55 -9.86 -23.73
CA ASP A 233 -4.86 -9.80 -23.08
C ASP A 233 -5.41 -11.18 -22.72
N GLN A 234 -5.16 -12.22 -23.53
CA GLN A 234 -5.67 -13.56 -23.28
C GLN A 234 -5.09 -14.14 -21.96
N LYS A 235 -3.76 -14.16 -21.84
CA LYS A 235 -3.08 -14.65 -20.63
C LYS A 235 -3.36 -13.76 -19.43
N ARG A 236 -3.41 -12.43 -19.65
CA ARG A 236 -3.67 -11.50 -18.57
C ARG A 236 -5.08 -11.66 -18.01
N HIS A 237 -6.09 -11.81 -18.87
CA HIS A 237 -7.48 -12.10 -18.47
C HIS A 237 -7.56 -13.39 -17.63
N GLU A 238 -6.83 -14.43 -18.05
CA GLU A 238 -6.84 -15.73 -17.36
C GLU A 238 -6.41 -15.63 -15.90
N ILE A 239 -5.45 -14.77 -15.56
CA ILE A 239 -4.92 -14.63 -14.20
C ILE A 239 -5.41 -13.38 -13.47
N MET A 240 -5.89 -12.37 -14.19
CA MET A 240 -6.36 -11.07 -13.68
C MET A 240 -7.66 -10.66 -14.36
N PRO A 241 -8.83 -10.99 -13.81
CA PRO A 241 -10.13 -10.67 -14.41
C PRO A 241 -10.37 -9.18 -14.70
N ILE A 242 -9.68 -8.29 -14.00
CA ILE A 242 -9.74 -6.83 -14.26
C ILE A 242 -9.37 -6.48 -15.72
N ASN A 243 -8.66 -7.35 -16.43
CA ASN A 243 -8.30 -7.14 -17.83
C ASN A 243 -9.49 -6.95 -18.74
N ASP A 244 -10.67 -7.48 -18.41
CA ASP A 244 -11.90 -7.33 -19.21
C ASP A 244 -12.30 -5.86 -19.40
N SER A 245 -12.15 -5.09 -18.33
CA SER A 245 -12.47 -3.66 -18.34
C SER A 245 -11.24 -2.76 -18.53
N ASN A 246 -10.03 -3.34 -18.45
CA ASN A 246 -8.76 -2.61 -18.51
C ASN A 246 -7.74 -3.43 -19.31
N ASN A 247 -7.98 -3.57 -20.62
CA ASN A 247 -7.10 -4.29 -21.53
C ASN A 247 -5.76 -3.58 -21.74
N ILE A 248 -4.78 -4.30 -22.31
CA ILE A 248 -3.41 -3.79 -22.52
C ILE A 248 -3.39 -2.48 -23.31
N LYS A 249 -4.24 -2.34 -24.32
CA LYS A 249 -4.32 -1.09 -25.11
C LYS A 249 -4.70 0.09 -24.20
N SER A 250 -5.73 -0.06 -23.37
CA SER A 250 -6.18 1.00 -22.45
C SER A 250 -5.12 1.31 -21.37
N LEU A 251 -4.34 0.32 -20.96
CA LEU A 251 -3.22 0.49 -20.02
C LEU A 251 -2.08 1.29 -20.68
N VAL A 252 -1.70 0.95 -21.92
CA VAL A 252 -0.67 1.69 -22.68
C VAL A 252 -1.05 3.16 -22.80
N GLU A 253 -2.29 3.46 -23.19
CA GLU A 253 -2.79 4.83 -23.27
C GLU A 253 -2.73 5.55 -21.92
N ALA A 254 -3.16 4.88 -20.84
CA ALA A 254 -3.19 5.48 -19.52
C ALA A 254 -1.78 5.75 -18.96
N LEU A 255 -0.84 4.83 -19.14
CA LEU A 255 0.54 4.97 -18.69
C LEU A 255 1.29 6.06 -19.47
N ASN A 256 1.08 6.16 -20.78
CA ASN A 256 1.65 7.22 -21.57
C ASN A 256 1.09 8.60 -21.16
N HIS A 257 -0.22 8.69 -20.88
CA HIS A 257 -0.83 9.90 -20.33
C HIS A 257 -0.22 10.27 -18.97
N PHE A 258 -0.15 9.32 -18.05
CA PHE A 258 0.47 9.51 -16.74
C PHE A 258 1.89 10.06 -16.85
N TYR A 259 2.74 9.41 -17.65
CA TYR A 259 4.13 9.86 -17.83
C TYR A 259 4.22 11.23 -18.51
N LYS A 260 3.38 11.51 -19.50
CA LYS A 260 3.33 12.81 -20.15
C LYS A 260 3.09 13.94 -19.15
N GLN A 261 2.19 13.71 -18.19
CA GLN A 261 1.79 14.70 -17.19
C GLN A 261 2.77 14.83 -16.02
N THR A 262 3.33 13.71 -15.54
CA THR A 262 4.08 13.68 -14.29
C THR A 262 5.59 13.55 -14.46
N LYS A 263 6.06 12.88 -15.51
CA LYS A 263 7.45 12.43 -15.69
C LYS A 263 7.96 11.54 -14.56
N ASN A 264 7.06 10.92 -13.79
CA ASN A 264 7.42 10.01 -12.72
C ASN A 264 7.79 8.64 -13.26
N GLU A 265 8.63 7.93 -12.51
CA GLU A 265 9.08 6.57 -12.80
C GLU A 265 7.89 5.60 -12.88
N ILE A 266 7.90 4.78 -13.93
CA ILE A 266 6.95 3.68 -14.14
C ILE A 266 7.73 2.36 -14.11
N THR A 267 7.25 1.39 -13.33
CA THR A 267 7.77 0.01 -13.33
C THR A 267 6.71 -0.99 -13.76
N PHE A 268 7.13 -2.07 -14.40
CA PHE A 268 6.29 -3.25 -14.59
C PHE A 268 6.67 -4.31 -13.57
N GLU A 269 5.67 -4.84 -12.88
CA GLU A 269 5.80 -5.99 -12.01
C GLU A 269 5.31 -7.22 -12.79
N TYR A 270 6.17 -8.22 -12.96
CA TYR A 270 5.90 -9.39 -13.79
C TYR A 270 6.27 -10.66 -13.06
N ILE A 271 5.27 -11.36 -12.51
CA ILE A 271 5.46 -12.67 -11.90
C ILE A 271 5.65 -13.70 -13.01
N LEU A 272 6.70 -14.52 -12.92
CA LEU A 272 6.91 -15.64 -13.81
C LEU A 272 6.23 -16.88 -13.27
N PHE A 273 5.34 -17.47 -14.08
CA PHE A 273 4.66 -18.75 -13.82
C PHE A 273 5.14 -19.80 -14.79
N LYS A 274 5.49 -20.99 -14.28
CA LYS A 274 5.96 -22.13 -15.06
C LYS A 274 4.96 -22.50 -16.14
N ASP A 275 5.47 -22.70 -17.37
CA ASP A 275 4.72 -23.14 -18.54
C ASP A 275 3.50 -22.27 -18.91
N PHE A 276 3.43 -21.05 -18.33
CA PHE A 276 2.33 -20.12 -18.61
C PHE A 276 2.82 -18.83 -19.32
N ASN A 277 3.74 -18.09 -18.71
CA ASN A 277 4.23 -16.80 -19.23
C ASN A 277 5.76 -16.70 -19.21
N ASP A 278 6.46 -17.83 -19.17
CA ASP A 278 7.90 -17.97 -19.01
C ASP A 278 8.64 -18.36 -20.31
N SER A 279 7.95 -18.35 -21.45
CA SER A 279 8.53 -18.67 -22.75
C SER A 279 9.19 -17.47 -23.41
N LEU A 280 10.10 -17.69 -24.39
CA LEU A 280 10.69 -16.61 -25.18
C LEU A 280 9.67 -15.84 -26.01
N LYS A 281 8.53 -16.46 -26.37
CA LYS A 281 7.41 -15.78 -27.01
C LYS A 281 6.79 -14.75 -26.07
N ASP A 282 6.63 -15.11 -24.79
CA ASP A 282 6.14 -14.18 -23.76
C ASP A 282 7.11 -13.03 -23.52
N ALA A 283 8.43 -13.31 -23.59
CA ALA A 283 9.45 -12.27 -23.53
C ALA A 283 9.36 -11.31 -24.73
N ASP A 284 9.11 -11.81 -25.95
CA ASP A 284 8.91 -10.96 -27.14
C ASP A 284 7.68 -10.06 -27.00
N GLU A 285 6.58 -10.58 -26.49
CA GLU A 285 5.37 -9.80 -26.21
C GLU A 285 5.64 -8.72 -25.16
N LEU A 286 6.37 -9.05 -24.11
CA LEU A 286 6.77 -8.11 -23.05
C LEU A 286 7.72 -7.02 -23.61
N ILE A 287 8.68 -7.36 -24.46
CA ILE A 287 9.57 -6.41 -25.14
C ILE A 287 8.77 -5.44 -26.02
N LYS A 288 7.81 -5.96 -26.79
CA LYS A 288 6.93 -5.12 -27.63
C LYS A 288 6.14 -4.13 -26.80
N LEU A 289 5.61 -4.57 -25.68
CA LEU A 289 4.86 -3.70 -24.76
C LEU A 289 5.78 -2.67 -24.08
N TYR A 290 6.94 -3.10 -23.59
CA TYR A 290 7.96 -2.21 -23.00
C TYR A 290 8.33 -1.04 -23.89
N ARG A 291 8.42 -1.27 -25.22
CA ARG A 291 8.74 -0.22 -26.20
C ARG A 291 7.61 0.77 -26.46
N GLN A 292 6.38 0.48 -26.04
CA GLN A 292 5.20 1.34 -26.22
C GLN A 292 4.97 2.30 -25.07
N VAL A 293 5.61 2.05 -23.91
CA VAL A 293 5.44 2.81 -22.68
C VAL A 293 6.81 3.23 -22.15
N PRO A 294 6.98 4.44 -21.60
CA PRO A 294 8.23 4.88 -21.00
C PRO A 294 8.44 4.21 -19.62
N VAL A 295 8.73 2.91 -19.64
CA VAL A 295 8.97 2.08 -18.46
C VAL A 295 10.44 2.16 -18.09
N ASP A 296 10.72 2.50 -16.84
CA ASP A 296 12.08 2.60 -16.32
C ASP A 296 12.70 1.24 -16.02
N LEU A 297 11.88 0.30 -15.54
CA LEU A 297 12.35 -1.02 -15.07
C LEU A 297 11.24 -2.06 -15.11
N ILE A 298 11.58 -3.29 -15.49
CA ILE A 298 10.74 -4.47 -15.27
C ILE A 298 11.28 -5.25 -14.06
N ASN A 299 10.47 -5.39 -13.02
CA ASN A 299 10.74 -6.31 -11.92
C ASN A 299 10.17 -7.69 -12.27
N LEU A 300 11.01 -8.64 -12.63
CA LEU A 300 10.62 -10.04 -12.68
C LEU A 300 10.53 -10.58 -11.26
N ILE A 301 9.40 -11.15 -10.91
CA ILE A 301 9.12 -11.60 -9.55
C ILE A 301 8.99 -13.12 -9.55
N GLU A 302 9.65 -13.79 -8.59
CA GLU A 302 9.40 -15.20 -8.34
C GLU A 302 7.96 -15.39 -7.86
N TYR A 303 7.26 -16.38 -8.39
CA TYR A 303 5.97 -16.76 -7.86
C TYR A 303 6.09 -17.29 -6.42
N ASN A 304 5.27 -16.82 -5.53
CA ASN A 304 5.17 -17.32 -4.17
C ASN A 304 3.88 -18.14 -4.06
N PRO A 305 3.97 -19.46 -3.81
CA PRO A 305 2.81 -20.33 -3.73
C PRO A 305 1.80 -19.86 -2.67
N ILE A 306 0.53 -20.05 -2.99
CA ILE A 306 -0.61 -19.86 -2.09
C ILE A 306 -1.49 -21.10 -2.12
N ASP A 307 -2.18 -21.40 -1.02
CA ASP A 307 -3.00 -22.63 -0.89
C ASP A 307 -4.11 -22.72 -1.95
N ALA A 308 -4.65 -21.57 -2.36
CA ALA A 308 -5.79 -21.49 -3.28
C ALA A 308 -5.43 -21.59 -4.77
N ALA A 309 -4.14 -21.54 -5.15
CA ALA A 309 -3.71 -21.51 -6.54
C ALA A 309 -2.72 -22.63 -6.86
N LYS A 310 -2.83 -23.18 -8.09
CA LYS A 310 -1.99 -24.30 -8.57
C LYS A 310 -0.84 -23.85 -9.47
N PHE A 311 -0.44 -22.58 -9.41
CA PHE A 311 0.72 -22.12 -10.18
C PHE A 311 2.02 -22.61 -9.56
N GLU A 312 3.03 -22.76 -10.40
CA GLU A 312 4.40 -23.10 -9.99
C GLU A 312 5.38 -22.04 -10.48
N LYS A 313 6.50 -21.93 -9.80
CA LYS A 313 7.61 -21.09 -10.28
C LYS A 313 8.38 -21.83 -11.37
N PRO A 314 8.91 -21.13 -12.39
CA PRO A 314 9.79 -21.73 -13.39
C PRO A 314 11.10 -22.22 -12.78
N ASP A 315 11.78 -23.15 -13.50
CA ASP A 315 13.14 -23.52 -13.20
C ASP A 315 14.11 -22.35 -13.37
N GLU A 316 15.20 -22.32 -12.59
CA GLU A 316 16.19 -21.23 -12.65
C GLU A 316 16.73 -20.99 -14.06
N LYS A 317 17.02 -22.06 -14.81
CA LYS A 317 17.50 -21.98 -16.21
C LYS A 317 16.52 -21.25 -17.13
N LYS A 318 15.20 -21.45 -16.96
CA LYS A 318 14.17 -20.70 -17.71
C LYS A 318 14.17 -19.23 -17.34
N VAL A 319 14.26 -18.91 -16.03
CA VAL A 319 14.33 -17.53 -15.54
C VAL A 319 15.58 -16.83 -16.08
N GLU A 320 16.75 -17.49 -16.03
CA GLU A 320 18.00 -16.96 -16.58
C GLU A 320 17.91 -16.72 -18.09
N SER A 321 17.36 -17.67 -18.84
CA SER A 321 17.15 -17.54 -20.29
C SER A 321 16.22 -16.39 -20.63
N PHE A 322 15.13 -16.24 -19.89
CA PHE A 322 14.18 -15.12 -20.04
C PHE A 322 14.86 -13.77 -19.76
N MET A 323 15.60 -13.66 -18.66
CA MET A 323 16.38 -12.48 -18.30
C MET A 323 17.44 -12.14 -19.34
N ALA A 324 18.23 -13.13 -19.79
CA ALA A 324 19.24 -12.93 -20.80
C ALA A 324 18.64 -12.43 -22.14
N TYR A 325 17.47 -12.97 -22.50
CA TYR A 325 16.75 -12.55 -23.72
C TYR A 325 16.26 -11.10 -23.60
N LEU A 326 15.70 -10.68 -22.47
CA LEU A 326 15.35 -9.28 -22.22
C LEU A 326 16.57 -8.37 -22.30
N GLY A 327 17.68 -8.76 -21.66
CA GLY A 327 18.95 -8.00 -21.68
C GLY A 327 19.52 -7.85 -23.09
N LYS A 328 19.52 -8.92 -23.91
CA LYS A 328 19.94 -8.89 -25.33
C LYS A 328 19.12 -7.89 -26.13
N ASN A 329 17.85 -7.71 -25.80
CA ASN A 329 16.93 -6.75 -26.43
C ASN A 329 16.95 -5.36 -25.78
N LYS A 330 17.94 -5.06 -24.92
CA LYS A 330 18.13 -3.76 -24.23
C LYS A 330 16.95 -3.35 -23.33
N VAL A 331 16.24 -4.33 -22.78
CA VAL A 331 15.20 -4.09 -21.78
C VAL A 331 15.84 -4.03 -20.39
N ASN A 332 15.57 -2.97 -19.65
CA ASN A 332 16.00 -2.84 -18.27
C ASN A 332 15.12 -3.72 -17.37
N ALA A 333 15.62 -4.88 -16.98
CA ALA A 333 14.90 -5.84 -16.14
C ALA A 333 15.80 -6.37 -15.03
N ARG A 334 15.19 -6.70 -13.89
CA ARG A 334 15.89 -7.36 -12.78
C ARG A 334 15.01 -8.43 -12.16
N LEU A 335 15.65 -9.48 -11.65
CA LEU A 335 14.98 -10.48 -10.82
C LEU A 335 14.84 -9.94 -9.39
N ARG A 336 13.60 -9.84 -8.92
CA ARG A 336 13.28 -9.47 -7.54
C ARG A 336 12.99 -10.74 -6.74
N ARG A 337 13.95 -11.13 -5.90
CA ARG A 337 13.75 -12.24 -4.97
C ARG A 337 12.81 -11.84 -3.85
N SER A 338 11.88 -12.74 -3.52
CA SER A 338 10.89 -12.51 -2.46
C SER A 338 11.51 -12.65 -1.07
N ARG A 339 11.05 -11.84 -0.13
CA ARG A 339 11.40 -11.83 1.28
C ARG A 339 10.25 -12.32 2.14
N GLY A 340 10.55 -12.84 3.34
CA GLY A 340 9.54 -13.27 4.31
C GLY A 340 8.70 -14.48 3.86
N LYS A 341 9.28 -15.37 3.04
CA LYS A 341 8.57 -16.55 2.50
C LYS A 341 8.13 -17.53 3.58
N ASP A 342 8.91 -17.64 4.65
CA ASP A 342 8.70 -18.54 5.80
C ASP A 342 7.55 -18.11 6.71
N ILE A 343 7.08 -16.87 6.56
CA ILE A 343 5.97 -16.29 7.34
C ILE A 343 4.82 -15.81 6.46
N ASP A 344 4.71 -16.27 5.21
CA ASP A 344 3.71 -15.81 4.23
C ASP A 344 3.67 -14.27 4.08
N ALA A 345 4.84 -13.61 4.06
CA ALA A 345 4.96 -12.17 3.92
C ALA A 345 5.36 -11.70 2.51
N ALA A 346 5.60 -12.63 1.60
CA ALA A 346 5.98 -12.29 0.23
C ALA A 346 4.78 -11.78 -0.59
N CYS A 347 5.08 -11.12 -1.72
CA CYS A 347 4.04 -10.58 -2.60
C CYS A 347 3.01 -11.65 -2.99
N GLY A 348 1.73 -11.32 -2.82
CA GLY A 348 0.60 -12.19 -3.11
C GLY A 348 0.20 -13.15 -1.98
N GLN A 349 0.92 -13.20 -0.86
CA GLN A 349 0.66 -14.17 0.22
C GLN A 349 -0.17 -13.63 1.39
N LEU A 350 -0.39 -12.31 1.48
CA LEU A 350 -1.15 -11.72 2.60
C LEU A 350 -2.60 -12.17 2.60
N ALA A 351 -3.02 -12.81 3.70
CA ALA A 351 -4.32 -13.47 3.81
C ALA A 351 -4.93 -13.44 5.22
N ASN A 352 -4.41 -12.63 6.14
CA ASN A 352 -4.85 -12.57 7.54
C ASN A 352 -4.77 -13.95 8.26
N LYS A 353 -3.84 -14.82 7.83
CA LYS A 353 -3.61 -16.10 8.50
C LYS A 353 -3.03 -15.90 9.91
N ASN A 354 -3.38 -16.82 10.83
CA ASN A 354 -2.85 -16.85 12.20
C ASN A 354 -1.39 -17.27 12.23
#